data_e6f5256753e9fc35851c858a1a2bab86
#
_entry.id   e6f5256753e9fc35851c858a1a2bab86
#
_cell.length_a   1.000
_cell.length_b   1.000
_cell.length_c   1.000
_cell.angle_alpha   90.00
_cell.angle_beta   90.00
_cell.angle_gamma   90.00
#
_symmetry.space_group_name_H-M   'P 1'
#
loop_
_entity.id
_entity.type
_entity.pdbx_description
1 polymer ?
#
loop_
_entity_poly.entity_id
_entity_poly.type
_entity_poly.pdbx_seq_one_letter_code
_entity_poly.pdbx_strand_id
1 'polypeptide(L)'
;MTTTKKSKDVHSPVFTDGAEFSIPTFSLLKVDGTLHKGGKPPELNESQALRIYRSMVSTRILDERMLAAQRQGRLSFYMQCTGEEAAVVGSTAALDDSDMIMAQYREQASLAYRGFTIEEFMNQLFGNDLDYGKGRQMPVHYGSTKLNYMTVSSPLATQIPQATGYAYGQKLAGDGHCTAVYFGEGAASEGDFHAALNMAAVLRVPVIFLCRNNGYAISTPAVEQFAADGVAPRAFGYKMDVIRVDGNDILAVLAATRAARKLAVDDNRPVLIEMLTYRLAAHSSSDDPSGYRSKDEEAVWHDKDPILRMQRWLIKKKWWDESQEKNLQESLRKEVLETMKRAQKRSPPPLESLITDVYEQVPPALNAQMDKLKAHIRRYPNEYPKSADQAREGQVREEGA
;
A
#
# COMPACT_ATOMS: atom_id res chain seq x y z
N MET A 1 10.68 -32.94 14.88
CA MET A 1 10.39 -32.88 16.32
C MET A 1 11.23 -31.78 16.93
N THR A 2 10.66 -30.63 17.21
CA THR A 2 11.34 -29.52 17.88
C THR A 2 11.47 -29.87 19.37
N THR A 3 12.68 -30.09 19.84
CA THR A 3 12.96 -30.23 21.26
C THR A 3 12.57 -28.94 21.97
N THR A 4 11.45 -28.97 22.68
CA THR A 4 11.12 -27.95 23.65
C THR A 4 12.28 -27.91 24.68
N LYS A 5 13.02 -26.79 24.74
CA LYS A 5 13.93 -26.57 25.87
C LYS A 5 13.10 -26.76 27.15
N LYS A 6 13.45 -27.73 27.98
CA LYS A 6 12.81 -27.90 29.28
C LYS A 6 12.96 -26.59 30.05
N SER A 7 11.84 -26.00 30.45
CA SER A 7 11.86 -24.85 31.35
C SER A 7 12.57 -25.26 32.65
N LYS A 8 13.42 -24.38 33.20
CA LYS A 8 13.99 -24.57 34.51
C LYS A 8 12.88 -24.33 35.53
N ASP A 9 12.60 -25.33 36.37
CA ASP A 9 11.70 -25.13 37.50
C ASP A 9 12.35 -24.17 38.50
N VAL A 10 11.60 -23.17 38.93
CA VAL A 10 12.00 -22.23 39.98
C VAL A 10 11.02 -22.34 41.17
N HIS A 11 11.51 -22.18 42.36
CA HIS A 11 10.74 -22.38 43.61
C HIS A 11 10.40 -21.08 44.34
N SER A 12 10.64 -19.95 43.68
CA SER A 12 10.23 -18.61 44.10
C SER A 12 9.75 -17.81 42.88
N PRO A 13 8.89 -16.80 43.07
CA PRO A 13 8.47 -15.94 41.98
C PRO A 13 9.65 -15.24 41.29
N VAL A 14 9.74 -15.37 39.98
CA VAL A 14 10.74 -14.68 39.13
C VAL A 14 10.00 -13.88 38.07
N PHE A 15 10.23 -12.57 38.05
CA PHE A 15 9.68 -11.67 37.06
C PHE A 15 10.76 -11.38 36.01
N THR A 16 10.38 -11.41 34.74
CA THR A 16 11.24 -10.98 33.63
C THR A 16 10.80 -9.57 33.20
N ASP A 17 11.74 -8.66 33.12
CA ASP A 17 11.46 -7.30 32.63
C ASP A 17 11.23 -7.30 31.11
N GLY A 18 10.06 -6.81 30.68
CA GLY A 18 9.73 -6.66 29.26
C GLY A 18 10.51 -5.54 28.56
N ALA A 19 11.12 -4.61 29.30
CA ALA A 19 11.90 -3.51 28.74
C ALA A 19 13.21 -3.96 28.07
N GLU A 20 13.69 -5.20 28.35
CA GLU A 20 14.90 -5.77 27.74
C GLU A 20 14.73 -6.15 26.25
N PHE A 21 13.50 -6.17 25.73
CA PHE A 21 13.22 -6.55 24.35
C PHE A 21 13.29 -5.35 23.41
N SER A 22 14.48 -4.99 22.93
CA SER A 22 14.69 -4.02 21.87
C SER A 22 15.24 -4.68 20.60
N ILE A 23 14.87 -4.14 19.43
CA ILE A 23 15.34 -4.64 18.14
C ILE A 23 16.14 -3.54 17.43
N PRO A 24 17.40 -3.82 17.02
CA PRO A 24 18.19 -2.83 16.32
C PRO A 24 17.58 -2.51 14.94
N THR A 25 17.71 -1.26 14.51
CA THR A 25 17.25 -0.80 13.20
C THR A 25 18.34 -1.01 12.15
N PHE A 26 18.03 -1.81 11.12
CA PHE A 26 18.90 -2.02 9.97
C PHE A 26 18.83 -0.82 9.02
N SER A 27 19.97 -0.28 8.63
CA SER A 27 20.11 0.81 7.67
C SER A 27 21.38 0.63 6.85
N LEU A 28 21.34 1.00 5.59
CA LEU A 28 22.48 0.93 4.64
C LEU A 28 22.88 2.31 4.13
N LEU A 29 21.92 3.18 3.85
CA LEU A 29 22.12 4.46 3.19
C LEU A 29 21.99 5.59 4.21
N LYS A 30 22.93 6.53 4.22
CA LYS A 30 22.80 7.76 4.97
C LYS A 30 21.92 8.77 4.24
N VAL A 31 21.43 9.77 4.94
CA VAL A 31 20.58 10.84 4.39
C VAL A 31 21.26 11.57 3.22
N ASP A 32 22.58 11.70 3.23
CA ASP A 32 23.37 12.34 2.16
C ASP A 32 23.56 11.44 0.91
N GLY A 33 23.00 10.23 0.90
CA GLY A 33 23.15 9.28 -0.21
C GLY A 33 24.47 8.49 -0.20
N THR A 34 25.26 8.52 0.88
CA THR A 34 26.41 7.63 1.06
C THR A 34 26.05 6.39 1.88
N LEU A 35 26.81 5.31 1.70
CA LEU A 35 26.61 4.10 2.50
C LEU A 35 27.21 4.27 3.90
N HIS A 36 26.61 3.62 4.89
CA HIS A 36 27.22 3.42 6.19
C HIS A 36 28.49 2.58 6.06
N LYS A 37 29.48 2.82 6.92
CA LYS A 37 30.74 2.05 6.93
C LYS A 37 30.46 0.56 7.13
N GLY A 38 30.92 -0.26 6.19
CA GLY A 38 30.68 -1.71 6.17
C GLY A 38 29.32 -2.13 5.62
N GLY A 39 28.45 -1.20 5.25
CA GLY A 39 27.18 -1.49 4.59
C GLY A 39 27.40 -2.09 3.20
N LYS A 40 26.74 -3.20 2.94
CA LYS A 40 26.75 -3.87 1.63
C LYS A 40 25.37 -3.67 0.97
N PRO A 41 25.29 -2.85 -0.08
CA PRO A 41 24.03 -2.64 -0.78
C PRO A 41 23.60 -3.96 -1.47
N PRO A 42 22.29 -4.20 -1.61
CA PRO A 42 21.79 -5.31 -2.41
C PRO A 42 22.24 -5.16 -3.87
N GLU A 43 22.35 -6.27 -4.59
CA GLU A 43 22.59 -6.24 -6.04
C GLU A 43 21.43 -5.49 -6.72
N LEU A 44 21.79 -4.44 -7.42
CA LEU A 44 20.86 -3.55 -8.11
C LEU A 44 21.58 -2.92 -9.30
N ASN A 45 21.10 -3.18 -10.50
CA ASN A 45 21.60 -2.52 -11.70
C ASN A 45 20.93 -1.16 -11.91
N GLU A 46 21.47 -0.35 -12.82
CA GLU A 46 20.98 0.98 -13.11
C GLU A 46 19.50 0.99 -13.51
N SER A 47 19.08 0.12 -14.42
CA SER A 47 17.70 0.05 -14.91
C SER A 47 16.70 -0.24 -13.76
N GLN A 48 17.04 -1.18 -12.89
CA GLN A 48 16.22 -1.50 -11.72
C GLN A 48 16.15 -0.32 -10.74
N ALA A 49 17.30 0.32 -10.47
CA ALA A 49 17.35 1.48 -9.58
C ALA A 49 16.50 2.65 -10.13
N LEU A 50 16.59 2.92 -11.42
CA LEU A 50 15.80 3.95 -12.07
C LEU A 50 14.31 3.61 -12.11
N ARG A 51 13.93 2.35 -12.29
CA ARG A 51 12.52 1.91 -12.18
C ARG A 51 11.98 2.18 -10.78
N ILE A 52 12.71 1.80 -9.73
CA ILE A 52 12.36 2.09 -8.33
C ILE A 52 12.17 3.59 -8.12
N TYR A 53 13.16 4.39 -8.50
CA TYR A 53 13.15 5.83 -8.32
C TYR A 53 11.97 6.50 -9.04
N ARG A 54 11.78 6.17 -10.31
CA ARG A 54 10.66 6.71 -11.12
C ARG A 54 9.30 6.36 -10.53
N SER A 55 9.14 5.16 -9.99
CA SER A 55 7.88 4.76 -9.33
C SER A 55 7.60 5.60 -8.08
N MET A 56 8.62 5.91 -7.27
CA MET A 56 8.48 6.78 -6.11
C MET A 56 8.09 8.20 -6.52
N VAL A 57 8.80 8.79 -7.51
CA VAL A 57 8.52 10.15 -8.01
C VAL A 57 7.14 10.23 -8.67
N SER A 58 6.77 9.23 -9.49
CA SER A 58 5.45 9.17 -10.14
C SER A 58 4.33 9.15 -9.10
N THR A 59 4.46 8.35 -8.07
CA THR A 59 3.46 8.29 -7.00
C THR A 59 3.34 9.61 -6.25
N ARG A 60 4.47 10.27 -5.92
CA ARG A 60 4.47 11.57 -5.26
C ARG A 60 3.72 12.62 -6.08
N ILE A 61 4.00 12.70 -7.39
CA ILE A 61 3.34 13.65 -8.29
C ILE A 61 1.85 13.33 -8.46
N LEU A 62 1.50 12.05 -8.55
CA LEU A 62 0.10 11.61 -8.57
C LEU A 62 -0.62 12.07 -7.29
N ASP A 63 -0.04 11.79 -6.13
CA ASP A 63 -0.58 12.14 -4.81
C ASP A 63 -0.83 13.64 -4.67
N GLU A 64 0.16 14.48 -5.03
CA GLU A 64 0.03 15.94 -4.99
C GLU A 64 -1.13 16.43 -5.85
N ARG A 65 -1.26 15.91 -7.08
CA ARG A 65 -2.29 16.32 -8.03
C ARG A 65 -3.69 15.83 -7.63
N MET A 66 -3.77 14.62 -7.09
CA MET A 66 -5.06 14.07 -6.66
C MET A 66 -5.56 14.72 -5.38
N LEU A 67 -4.68 15.05 -4.44
CA LEU A 67 -5.08 15.85 -3.28
C LEU A 67 -5.59 17.24 -3.69
N ALA A 68 -4.90 17.90 -4.63
CA ALA A 68 -5.36 19.19 -5.17
C ALA A 68 -6.72 19.06 -5.87
N ALA A 69 -6.96 18.00 -6.63
CA ALA A 69 -8.25 17.71 -7.26
C ALA A 69 -9.35 17.44 -6.23
N GLN A 70 -9.03 16.73 -5.16
CA GLN A 70 -9.96 16.48 -4.05
C GLN A 70 -10.35 17.80 -3.36
N ARG A 71 -9.39 18.67 -3.04
CA ARG A 71 -9.66 20.00 -2.45
C ARG A 71 -10.51 20.90 -3.34
N GLN A 72 -10.50 20.67 -4.65
CA GLN A 72 -11.38 21.34 -5.62
C GLN A 72 -12.75 20.67 -5.74
N GLY A 73 -13.07 19.65 -4.95
CA GLY A 73 -14.34 18.91 -5.02
C GLY A 73 -14.48 17.97 -6.22
N ARG A 74 -13.38 17.70 -6.96
CA ARG A 74 -13.38 16.83 -8.13
C ARG A 74 -13.28 15.35 -7.80
N LEU A 75 -12.82 15.03 -6.59
CA LEU A 75 -12.77 13.70 -6.00
C LEU A 75 -13.42 13.77 -4.62
N SER A 76 -14.12 12.71 -4.22
CA SER A 76 -14.77 12.65 -2.90
C SER A 76 -13.77 12.45 -1.76
N PHE A 77 -12.68 11.71 -2.03
CA PHE A 77 -11.70 11.32 -1.03
C PHE A 77 -10.32 11.08 -1.65
N TYR A 78 -9.24 11.34 -0.89
CA TYR A 78 -7.89 10.96 -1.26
C TYR A 78 -6.99 10.76 -0.04
N MET A 79 -6.00 9.87 -0.16
CA MET A 79 -4.93 9.63 0.82
C MET A 79 -3.60 9.52 0.10
N GLN A 80 -2.60 10.26 0.60
CA GLN A 80 -1.24 10.25 0.06
C GLN A 80 -0.36 9.23 0.78
N CYS A 81 0.66 8.71 0.09
CA CYS A 81 1.73 7.91 0.71
C CYS A 81 3.02 8.72 0.94
N THR A 82 2.96 10.03 0.83
CA THR A 82 4.09 10.95 0.94
C THR A 82 4.90 10.74 2.22
N GLY A 83 6.18 10.44 2.05
CA GLY A 83 7.12 10.10 3.13
C GLY A 83 7.35 8.60 3.32
N GLU A 84 6.46 7.75 2.82
CA GLU A 84 6.50 6.29 2.98
C GLU A 84 6.87 5.54 1.68
N GLU A 85 7.24 6.26 0.60
CA GLU A 85 7.45 5.68 -0.74
C GLU A 85 8.57 4.63 -0.76
N ALA A 86 9.66 4.84 0.01
CA ALA A 86 10.76 3.87 0.05
C ALA A 86 10.35 2.57 0.75
N ALA A 87 9.56 2.65 1.82
CA ALA A 87 9.03 1.48 2.50
C ALA A 87 8.18 0.63 1.56
N VAL A 88 7.31 1.27 0.77
CA VAL A 88 6.38 0.60 -0.13
C VAL A 88 7.06 0.09 -1.41
N VAL A 89 7.79 0.96 -2.13
CA VAL A 89 8.43 0.58 -3.39
C VAL A 89 9.61 -0.37 -3.16
N GLY A 90 10.40 -0.15 -2.09
CA GLY A 90 11.54 -1.01 -1.77
C GLY A 90 11.14 -2.43 -1.42
N SER A 91 10.09 -2.60 -0.63
CA SER A 91 9.56 -3.92 -0.30
C SER A 91 8.92 -4.59 -1.53
N THR A 92 8.15 -3.85 -2.34
CA THR A 92 7.57 -4.40 -3.58
C THR A 92 8.64 -4.83 -4.58
N ALA A 93 9.71 -4.06 -4.73
CA ALA A 93 10.83 -4.38 -5.65
C ALA A 93 11.63 -5.62 -5.23
N ALA A 94 11.43 -6.10 -4.01
CA ALA A 94 12.02 -7.34 -3.49
C ALA A 94 11.16 -8.58 -3.74
N LEU A 95 9.89 -8.40 -4.11
CA LEU A 95 8.94 -9.47 -4.38
C LEU A 95 9.01 -9.90 -5.85
N ASP A 96 8.54 -11.10 -6.12
CA ASP A 96 8.25 -11.56 -7.47
C ASP A 96 6.88 -11.01 -7.92
N ASP A 97 6.69 -10.84 -9.23
CA ASP A 97 5.41 -10.35 -9.77
C ASP A 97 4.24 -11.33 -9.52
N SER A 98 4.55 -12.61 -9.28
CA SER A 98 3.60 -13.66 -8.90
C SER A 98 3.23 -13.68 -7.41
N ASP A 99 4.01 -13.03 -6.54
CA ASP A 99 3.67 -12.92 -5.13
C ASP A 99 2.42 -12.06 -4.93
N MET A 100 1.52 -12.49 -4.04
CA MET A 100 0.30 -11.72 -3.73
C MET A 100 0.62 -10.53 -2.82
N ILE A 101 0.08 -9.36 -3.15
CA ILE A 101 0.12 -8.18 -2.29
C ILE A 101 -1.28 -7.91 -1.72
N MET A 102 -1.35 -7.77 -0.40
CA MET A 102 -2.53 -7.31 0.32
C MET A 102 -2.20 -6.00 1.04
N ALA A 103 -2.73 -4.91 0.52
CA ALA A 103 -2.48 -3.57 1.02
C ALA A 103 -3.52 -3.16 2.08
N GLN A 104 -3.15 -2.18 2.90
CA GLN A 104 -4.10 -1.53 3.79
C GLN A 104 -4.90 -0.47 3.02
N TYR A 105 -4.25 0.59 2.53
CA TYR A 105 -4.83 1.64 1.66
C TYR A 105 -3.80 2.66 1.15
N ARG A 106 -2.58 2.68 1.71
CA ARG A 106 -1.55 3.70 1.41
C ARG A 106 -0.42 3.14 0.55
N GLU A 107 -0.65 2.03 -0.11
CA GLU A 107 0.37 1.29 -0.87
C GLU A 107 0.24 1.46 -2.39
N GLN A 108 -0.33 2.60 -2.85
CA GLN A 108 -0.45 2.89 -4.29
C GLN A 108 0.90 2.88 -5.03
N ALA A 109 2.00 3.22 -4.33
CA ALA A 109 3.35 3.14 -4.88
C ALA A 109 3.76 1.70 -5.26
N SER A 110 3.22 0.69 -4.58
CA SER A 110 3.40 -0.73 -4.92
C SER A 110 2.77 -1.07 -6.27
N LEU A 111 1.54 -0.63 -6.50
CA LEU A 111 0.87 -0.80 -7.79
C LEU A 111 1.59 -0.08 -8.92
N ALA A 112 2.03 1.17 -8.70
CA ALA A 112 2.81 1.94 -9.67
C ALA A 112 4.10 1.18 -10.07
N TYR A 113 4.81 0.61 -9.09
CA TYR A 113 6.00 -0.19 -9.36
C TYR A 113 5.68 -1.47 -10.15
N ARG A 114 4.54 -2.14 -9.88
CA ARG A 114 4.09 -3.32 -10.62
C ARG A 114 3.53 -3.03 -12.02
N GLY A 115 3.41 -1.76 -12.39
CA GLY A 115 3.00 -1.34 -13.73
C GLY A 115 1.54 -0.94 -13.85
N PHE A 116 0.84 -0.68 -12.74
CA PHE A 116 -0.46 -0.03 -12.77
C PHE A 116 -0.28 1.38 -13.31
N THR A 117 -0.97 1.70 -14.39
CA THR A 117 -0.78 2.95 -15.12
C THR A 117 -1.48 4.12 -14.45
N ILE A 118 -1.04 5.35 -14.75
CA ILE A 118 -1.72 6.56 -14.30
C ILE A 118 -3.20 6.57 -14.75
N GLU A 119 -3.49 6.00 -15.92
CA GLU A 119 -4.87 5.88 -16.41
C GLU A 119 -5.72 4.94 -15.55
N GLU A 120 -5.18 3.79 -15.15
CA GLU A 120 -5.87 2.85 -14.26
C GLU A 120 -6.13 3.47 -12.88
N PHE A 121 -5.16 4.21 -12.32
CA PHE A 121 -5.39 4.98 -11.09
C PHE A 121 -6.54 5.98 -11.26
N MET A 122 -6.54 6.76 -12.33
CA MET A 122 -7.59 7.74 -12.60
C MET A 122 -8.96 7.10 -12.81
N ASN A 123 -9.02 5.97 -13.51
CA ASN A 123 -10.29 5.27 -13.73
C ASN A 123 -10.94 4.84 -12.42
N GLN A 124 -10.17 4.31 -11.47
CA GLN A 124 -10.67 3.96 -10.15
C GLN A 124 -11.07 5.20 -9.33
N LEU A 125 -10.24 6.25 -9.33
CA LEU A 125 -10.51 7.48 -8.57
C LEU A 125 -11.78 8.20 -9.02
N PHE A 126 -12.09 8.14 -10.31
CA PHE A 126 -13.31 8.74 -10.88
C PHE A 126 -14.46 7.73 -11.01
N GLY A 127 -14.24 6.45 -10.72
CA GLY A 127 -15.27 5.40 -10.78
C GLY A 127 -15.93 5.27 -12.13
N ASN A 128 -15.15 5.42 -13.22
CA ASN A 128 -15.66 5.42 -14.58
C ASN A 128 -15.81 4.01 -15.17
N ASP A 129 -16.24 3.92 -16.43
CA ASP A 129 -16.52 2.67 -17.15
C ASP A 129 -15.30 1.78 -17.39
N LEU A 130 -14.07 2.28 -17.20
CA LEU A 130 -12.82 1.52 -17.26
C LEU A 130 -12.28 1.12 -15.87
N ASP A 131 -12.94 1.54 -14.80
CA ASP A 131 -12.56 1.07 -13.45
C ASP A 131 -12.80 -0.43 -13.31
N TYR A 132 -11.77 -1.17 -12.89
CA TYR A 132 -11.88 -2.60 -12.61
C TYR A 132 -12.92 -2.92 -11.52
N GLY A 133 -13.10 -2.00 -10.56
CA GLY A 133 -14.13 -2.07 -9.52
C GLY A 133 -15.52 -1.63 -9.98
N LYS A 134 -15.66 -1.16 -11.24
CA LYS A 134 -16.91 -0.65 -11.80
C LYS A 134 -17.59 0.40 -10.92
N GLY A 135 -16.81 1.30 -10.35
CA GLY A 135 -17.30 2.38 -9.49
C GLY A 135 -17.87 1.94 -8.12
N ARG A 136 -17.71 0.68 -7.71
CA ARG A 136 -18.26 0.15 -6.45
C ARG A 136 -17.40 0.47 -5.23
N GLN A 137 -16.12 0.77 -5.44
CA GLN A 137 -15.17 1.08 -4.37
C GLN A 137 -15.00 2.59 -4.19
N MET A 138 -14.73 3.00 -2.96
CA MET A 138 -14.28 4.37 -2.70
C MET A 138 -12.95 4.66 -3.42
N PRO A 139 -12.63 5.94 -3.70
CA PRO A 139 -11.29 6.30 -4.16
C PRO A 139 -10.18 5.68 -3.28
N VAL A 140 -9.05 5.36 -3.87
CA VAL A 140 -7.87 4.68 -3.30
C VAL A 140 -8.05 3.20 -2.92
N HIS A 141 -9.20 2.61 -3.22
CA HIS A 141 -9.44 1.18 -3.02
C HIS A 141 -9.11 0.38 -4.29
N TYR A 142 -7.86 0.44 -4.69
CA TYR A 142 -7.37 -0.21 -5.90
C TYR A 142 -7.32 -1.73 -5.76
N GLY A 143 -7.39 -2.43 -6.87
CA GLY A 143 -7.18 -3.86 -6.98
C GLY A 143 -6.85 -4.25 -8.42
N SER A 144 -6.05 -5.30 -8.60
CA SER A 144 -5.69 -5.83 -9.91
C SER A 144 -5.31 -7.29 -9.82
N THR A 145 -6.13 -8.17 -10.38
CA THR A 145 -5.80 -9.61 -10.51
C THR A 145 -4.57 -9.83 -11.38
N LYS A 146 -4.42 -9.04 -12.45
CA LYS A 146 -3.27 -9.10 -13.36
C LYS A 146 -1.95 -8.83 -12.66
N LEU A 147 -1.96 -7.96 -11.64
CA LEU A 147 -0.75 -7.57 -10.90
C LEU A 147 -0.63 -8.27 -9.54
N ASN A 148 -1.43 -9.30 -9.29
CA ASN A 148 -1.46 -10.01 -8.01
C ASN A 148 -1.58 -9.04 -6.81
N TYR A 149 -2.52 -8.10 -6.92
CA TYR A 149 -2.78 -7.10 -5.90
C TYR A 149 -4.25 -7.19 -5.49
N MET A 150 -4.48 -7.65 -4.26
CA MET A 150 -5.82 -7.81 -3.71
C MET A 150 -6.50 -6.44 -3.57
N THR A 151 -7.77 -6.36 -3.94
CA THR A 151 -8.54 -5.14 -3.76
C THR A 151 -8.53 -4.69 -2.30
N VAL A 152 -8.19 -3.42 -2.08
CA VAL A 152 -8.15 -2.82 -0.75
C VAL A 152 -9.52 -2.92 -0.09
N SER A 153 -9.54 -3.26 1.19
CA SER A 153 -10.73 -3.35 2.04
C SER A 153 -10.65 -2.31 3.15
N SER A 154 -11.75 -1.57 3.38
CA SER A 154 -11.81 -0.48 4.37
C SER A 154 -11.72 -0.92 5.84
N PRO A 155 -12.30 -2.06 6.30
CA PRO A 155 -12.16 -2.52 7.67
C PRO A 155 -10.68 -2.70 8.04
N LEU A 156 -10.26 -2.01 9.12
CA LEU A 156 -8.87 -1.97 9.52
C LEU A 156 -8.36 -3.36 9.94
N ALA A 157 -7.14 -3.71 9.55
CA ALA A 157 -6.42 -4.94 9.89
C ALA A 157 -6.98 -6.25 9.33
N THR A 158 -8.19 -6.28 8.75
CA THR A 158 -8.81 -7.54 8.27
C THR A 158 -8.01 -8.24 7.16
N GLN A 159 -7.21 -7.49 6.38
CA GLN A 159 -6.32 -8.06 5.37
C GLN A 159 -5.20 -8.95 5.98
N ILE A 160 -4.85 -8.77 7.26
CA ILE A 160 -3.75 -9.50 7.90
C ILE A 160 -4.08 -11.00 8.05
N PRO A 161 -5.22 -11.40 8.65
CA PRO A 161 -5.61 -12.81 8.67
C PRO A 161 -5.98 -13.36 7.28
N GLN A 162 -6.52 -12.52 6.38
CA GLN A 162 -6.78 -12.92 5.00
C GLN A 162 -5.49 -13.30 4.27
N ALA A 163 -4.41 -12.52 4.46
CA ALA A 163 -3.08 -12.82 3.90
C ALA A 163 -2.52 -14.14 4.45
N THR A 164 -2.72 -14.40 5.73
CA THR A 164 -2.33 -15.68 6.34
C THR A 164 -3.07 -16.85 5.71
N GLY A 165 -4.37 -16.72 5.48
CA GLY A 165 -5.19 -17.72 4.80
C GLY A 165 -4.78 -17.93 3.34
N TYR A 166 -4.52 -16.84 2.60
CA TYR A 166 -4.06 -16.91 1.21
C TYR A 166 -2.69 -17.61 1.10
N ALA A 167 -1.73 -17.23 1.96
CA ALA A 167 -0.42 -17.87 2.05
C ALA A 167 -0.52 -19.36 2.43
N TYR A 168 -1.52 -19.75 3.22
CA TYR A 168 -1.78 -21.15 3.51
C TYR A 168 -2.21 -21.90 2.24
N GLY A 169 -3.06 -21.31 1.40
CA GLY A 169 -3.40 -21.83 0.08
C GLY A 169 -2.16 -21.98 -0.82
N GLN A 170 -1.28 -20.97 -0.90
CA GLN A 170 -0.03 -21.03 -1.65
C GLN A 170 0.89 -22.16 -1.16
N LYS A 171 1.01 -22.32 0.16
CA LYS A 171 1.76 -23.44 0.74
C LYS A 171 1.22 -24.80 0.31
N LEU A 172 -0.09 -24.97 0.30
CA LEU A 172 -0.73 -26.22 -0.12
C LEU A 172 -0.56 -26.47 -1.62
N ALA A 173 -0.57 -25.42 -2.42
CA ALA A 173 -0.32 -25.51 -3.86
C ALA A 173 1.14 -25.84 -4.17
N GLY A 174 2.10 -25.45 -3.32
CA GLY A 174 3.51 -25.67 -3.51
C GLY A 174 4.10 -24.88 -4.69
N ASP A 175 3.52 -23.72 -5.00
CA ASP A 175 3.80 -22.90 -6.17
C ASP A 175 5.08 -22.05 -6.07
N GLY A 176 5.69 -22.00 -4.88
CA GLY A 176 6.92 -21.22 -4.63
C GLY A 176 6.70 -19.71 -4.52
N HIS A 177 5.47 -19.28 -4.21
CA HIS A 177 5.10 -17.89 -4.02
C HIS A 177 4.84 -17.57 -2.54
N CYS A 178 4.84 -16.28 -2.22
CA CYS A 178 4.47 -15.79 -0.90
C CYS A 178 3.40 -14.69 -0.98
N THR A 179 2.85 -14.36 0.17
CA THR A 179 1.94 -13.23 0.33
C THR A 179 2.61 -12.14 1.15
N ALA A 180 2.66 -10.92 0.64
CA ALA A 180 3.10 -9.74 1.37
C ALA A 180 1.87 -8.93 1.82
N VAL A 181 1.76 -8.66 3.12
CA VAL A 181 0.65 -7.90 3.68
C VAL A 181 1.16 -6.65 4.38
N TYR A 182 0.59 -5.50 3.98
CA TYR A 182 0.93 -4.20 4.55
C TYR A 182 -0.10 -3.78 5.59
N PHE A 183 0.39 -3.11 6.63
CA PHE A 183 -0.43 -2.48 7.67
C PHE A 183 0.38 -1.41 8.39
N GLY A 184 -0.33 -0.47 9.04
CA GLY A 184 0.30 0.53 9.91
C GLY A 184 0.46 0.02 11.34
N GLU A 185 1.24 0.74 12.16
CA GLU A 185 1.41 0.41 13.59
C GLU A 185 0.10 0.51 14.37
N GLY A 186 -0.82 1.42 13.96
CA GLY A 186 -2.16 1.50 14.53
C GLY A 186 -2.98 0.23 14.29
N ALA A 187 -2.90 -0.35 13.09
CA ALA A 187 -3.56 -1.62 12.77
C ALA A 187 -2.97 -2.80 13.57
N ALA A 188 -1.72 -2.71 13.99
CA ALA A 188 -1.11 -3.73 14.86
C ALA A 188 -1.70 -3.75 16.29
N SER A 189 -2.56 -2.79 16.64
CA SER A 189 -3.31 -2.80 17.91
C SER A 189 -4.64 -3.54 17.82
N GLU A 190 -5.07 -3.93 16.62
CA GLU A 190 -6.28 -4.74 16.40
C GLU A 190 -6.05 -6.22 16.75
N GLY A 191 -7.12 -6.90 17.21
CA GLY A 191 -7.08 -8.32 17.54
C GLY A 191 -6.68 -9.21 16.37
N ASP A 192 -7.06 -8.84 15.15
CA ASP A 192 -6.75 -9.54 13.91
C ASP A 192 -5.23 -9.68 13.66
N PHE A 193 -4.45 -8.66 14.03
CA PHE A 193 -2.98 -8.74 13.98
C PHE A 193 -2.46 -9.92 14.81
N HIS A 194 -2.86 -10.00 16.06
CA HIS A 194 -2.39 -11.02 17.00
C HIS A 194 -2.83 -12.43 16.56
N ALA A 195 -4.07 -12.57 16.14
CA ALA A 195 -4.62 -13.84 15.65
C ALA A 195 -3.88 -14.31 14.39
N ALA A 196 -3.66 -13.41 13.42
CA ALA A 196 -3.01 -13.73 12.15
C ALA A 196 -1.55 -14.17 12.35
N LEU A 197 -0.76 -13.44 13.17
CA LEU A 197 0.63 -13.80 13.41
C LEU A 197 0.75 -15.17 14.10
N ASN A 198 -0.12 -15.44 15.08
CA ASN A 198 -0.14 -16.74 15.74
C ASN A 198 -0.49 -17.88 14.76
N MET A 199 -1.53 -17.69 13.93
CA MET A 199 -1.89 -18.66 12.91
C MET A 199 -0.76 -18.87 11.90
N ALA A 200 -0.13 -17.80 11.42
CA ALA A 200 0.97 -17.87 10.47
C ALA A 200 2.15 -18.68 11.03
N ALA A 201 2.51 -18.43 12.28
CA ALA A 201 3.60 -19.14 12.98
C ALA A 201 3.30 -20.63 13.17
N VAL A 202 2.09 -20.97 13.63
CA VAL A 202 1.65 -22.35 13.87
C VAL A 202 1.57 -23.14 12.56
N LEU A 203 0.94 -22.57 11.54
CA LEU A 203 0.76 -23.21 10.23
C LEU A 203 2.01 -23.14 9.35
N ARG A 204 2.99 -22.33 9.71
CA ARG A 204 4.22 -22.11 8.95
C ARG A 204 3.90 -21.79 7.50
N VAL A 205 3.34 -20.63 7.26
CA VAL A 205 2.92 -20.19 5.93
C VAL A 205 3.89 -19.15 5.34
N PRO A 206 4.04 -19.08 4.00
CA PRO A 206 4.92 -18.13 3.33
C PRO A 206 4.31 -16.73 3.29
N VAL A 207 4.24 -16.04 4.44
CA VAL A 207 3.72 -14.69 4.54
C VAL A 207 4.77 -13.73 5.08
N ILE A 208 4.81 -12.51 4.51
CA ILE A 208 5.65 -11.40 4.97
C ILE A 208 4.73 -10.30 5.48
N PHE A 209 4.81 -10.03 6.76
CA PHE A 209 4.08 -8.96 7.43
C PHE A 209 4.89 -7.67 7.37
N LEU A 210 4.42 -6.67 6.63
CA LEU A 210 5.10 -5.41 6.36
C LEU A 210 4.43 -4.29 7.17
N CYS A 211 4.94 -4.02 8.36
CA CYS A 211 4.45 -2.94 9.21
C CYS A 211 5.10 -1.62 8.80
N ARG A 212 4.30 -0.65 8.33
CA ARG A 212 4.72 0.73 8.13
C ARG A 212 4.49 1.51 9.43
N ASN A 213 5.50 1.56 10.29
CA ASN A 213 5.44 2.33 11.52
C ASN A 213 5.82 3.78 11.21
N ASN A 214 4.82 4.62 10.99
CA ASN A 214 4.99 6.05 10.70
C ASN A 214 4.83 6.94 11.95
N GLY A 215 4.70 6.33 13.12
CA GLY A 215 4.63 6.99 14.41
C GLY A 215 3.23 7.44 14.84
N TYR A 216 2.21 7.33 13.97
CA TYR A 216 0.87 7.86 14.24
C TYR A 216 -0.26 6.98 13.72
N ALA A 217 -1.14 6.53 14.60
CA ALA A 217 -2.46 6.01 14.24
C ALA A 217 -3.43 7.20 14.11
N ILE A 218 -3.60 7.72 12.88
CA ILE A 218 -4.29 8.98 12.60
C ILE A 218 -3.59 10.13 13.34
N SER A 219 -4.07 10.50 14.52
CA SER A 219 -3.54 11.54 15.41
C SER A 219 -2.88 11.01 16.69
N THR A 220 -3.07 9.72 17.02
CA THR A 220 -2.52 9.12 18.23
C THR A 220 -1.06 8.71 18.01
N PRO A 221 -0.10 9.28 18.75
CA PRO A 221 1.30 8.91 18.62
C PRO A 221 1.53 7.47 19.11
N ALA A 222 2.51 6.78 18.53
CA ALA A 222 2.80 5.38 18.83
C ALA A 222 3.07 5.12 20.33
N VAL A 223 3.69 6.08 21.02
CA VAL A 223 3.98 5.99 22.47
C VAL A 223 2.72 5.99 23.34
N GLU A 224 1.59 6.44 22.82
CA GLU A 224 0.29 6.38 23.50
C GLU A 224 -0.51 5.12 23.12
N GLN A 225 -0.07 4.38 22.09
CA GLN A 225 -0.75 3.17 21.63
C GLN A 225 -0.18 1.91 22.31
N PHE A 226 1.13 1.84 22.52
CA PHE A 226 1.79 0.67 23.11
C PHE A 226 3.06 1.06 23.85
N ALA A 227 3.33 0.33 24.96
CA ALA A 227 4.49 0.58 25.82
C ALA A 227 5.80 -0.06 25.31
N ALA A 228 5.70 -1.05 24.38
CA ALA A 228 6.85 -1.79 23.87
C ALA A 228 7.68 -0.94 22.88
N ASP A 229 8.91 -1.40 22.60
CA ASP A 229 9.79 -0.85 21.58
C ASP A 229 9.23 -1.15 20.15
N GLY A 230 8.15 -0.49 19.75
CA GLY A 230 7.50 -0.67 18.45
C GLY A 230 6.68 -1.95 18.34
N VAL A 231 6.46 -2.37 17.10
CA VAL A 231 5.67 -3.55 16.74
C VAL A 231 6.54 -4.82 16.65
N ALA A 232 7.78 -4.67 16.23
CA ALA A 232 8.71 -5.78 15.98
C ALA A 232 8.89 -6.74 17.18
N PRO A 233 9.01 -6.28 18.45
CA PRO A 233 9.16 -7.19 19.59
C PRO A 233 8.00 -8.16 19.80
N ARG A 234 6.82 -7.85 19.29
CA ARG A 234 5.64 -8.73 19.39
C ARG A 234 5.83 -10.07 18.68
N ALA A 235 6.70 -10.13 17.65
CA ALA A 235 7.03 -11.35 16.91
C ALA A 235 7.65 -12.44 17.80
N PHE A 236 8.37 -12.08 18.85
CA PHE A 236 8.96 -13.04 19.79
C PHE A 236 7.90 -13.89 20.49
N GLY A 237 6.76 -13.30 20.83
CA GLY A 237 5.64 -14.03 21.44
C GLY A 237 5.09 -15.16 20.56
N TYR A 238 5.27 -15.06 19.26
CA TYR A 238 4.83 -16.04 18.26
C TYR A 238 5.99 -16.88 17.72
N LYS A 239 7.21 -16.65 18.19
CA LYS A 239 8.42 -17.34 17.69
C LYS A 239 8.62 -17.13 16.19
N MET A 240 8.36 -15.93 15.72
CA MET A 240 8.54 -15.53 14.32
C MET A 240 9.88 -14.84 14.10
N ASP A 241 10.39 -14.94 12.88
CA ASP A 241 11.51 -14.11 12.44
C ASP A 241 11.08 -12.66 12.30
N VAL A 242 11.96 -11.75 12.71
CA VAL A 242 11.66 -10.33 12.71
C VAL A 242 12.91 -9.50 12.39
N ILE A 243 12.69 -8.41 11.66
CA ILE A 243 13.69 -7.37 11.43
C ILE A 243 13.03 -6.00 11.53
N ARG A 244 13.74 -5.03 12.12
CA ARG A 244 13.39 -3.62 12.04
C ARG A 244 14.31 -2.93 11.03
N VAL A 245 13.76 -2.08 10.18
CA VAL A 245 14.51 -1.40 9.13
C VAL A 245 14.16 0.09 9.08
N ASP A 246 15.14 0.94 8.71
CA ASP A 246 14.88 2.32 8.34
C ASP A 246 14.04 2.34 7.06
N GLY A 247 12.74 2.62 7.20
CA GLY A 247 11.76 2.61 6.11
C GLY A 247 11.98 3.70 5.05
N ASN A 248 12.80 4.71 5.34
CA ASN A 248 13.19 5.74 4.39
C ASN A 248 14.51 5.40 3.67
N ASP A 249 15.12 4.26 3.98
CA ASP A 249 16.29 3.71 3.31
C ASP A 249 15.88 2.63 2.31
N ILE A 250 15.73 3.01 1.05
CA ILE A 250 15.28 2.12 -0.02
C ILE A 250 16.16 0.86 -0.17
N LEU A 251 17.48 0.99 0.05
CA LEU A 251 18.40 -0.14 -0.08
C LEU A 251 18.27 -1.11 1.08
N ALA A 252 18.05 -0.60 2.29
CA ALA A 252 17.81 -1.42 3.48
C ALA A 252 16.47 -2.16 3.39
N VAL A 253 15.40 -1.46 2.98
CA VAL A 253 14.08 -2.09 2.77
C VAL A 253 14.14 -3.19 1.72
N LEU A 254 14.79 -2.92 0.57
CA LEU A 254 14.97 -3.90 -0.49
C LEU A 254 15.74 -5.15 0.00
N ALA A 255 16.85 -4.93 0.71
CA ALA A 255 17.66 -6.03 1.22
C ALA A 255 16.94 -6.87 2.28
N ALA A 256 16.27 -6.22 3.24
CA ALA A 256 15.50 -6.88 4.29
C ALA A 256 14.35 -7.71 3.72
N THR A 257 13.61 -7.15 2.76
CA THR A 257 12.47 -7.85 2.17
C THR A 257 12.91 -9.00 1.26
N ARG A 258 14.03 -8.88 0.52
CA ARG A 258 14.61 -10.02 -0.22
C ARG A 258 14.98 -11.18 0.71
N ALA A 259 15.60 -10.86 1.85
CA ALA A 259 15.95 -11.88 2.84
C ALA A 259 14.70 -12.53 3.44
N ALA A 260 13.69 -11.75 3.77
CA ALA A 260 12.41 -12.24 4.28
C ALA A 260 11.67 -13.11 3.26
N ARG A 261 11.64 -12.70 1.97
CA ARG A 261 11.02 -13.50 0.91
C ARG A 261 11.71 -14.87 0.78
N LYS A 262 13.04 -14.88 0.84
CA LYS A 262 13.78 -16.13 0.80
C LYS A 262 13.39 -17.07 1.95
N LEU A 263 13.30 -16.58 3.17
CA LEU A 263 12.86 -17.37 4.33
C LEU A 263 11.40 -17.85 4.17
N ALA A 264 10.53 -16.98 3.67
CA ALA A 264 9.12 -17.31 3.48
C ALA A 264 8.93 -18.42 2.43
N VAL A 265 9.58 -18.29 1.27
CA VAL A 265 9.40 -19.22 0.15
C VAL A 265 10.18 -20.53 0.37
N ASP A 266 11.46 -20.46 0.74
CA ASP A 266 12.31 -21.65 0.85
C ASP A 266 11.96 -22.50 2.07
N ASP A 267 11.59 -21.87 3.21
CA ASP A 267 11.44 -22.55 4.49
C ASP A 267 9.99 -22.54 5.01
N ASN A 268 9.05 -21.92 4.32
CA ASN A 268 7.69 -21.66 4.81
C ASN A 268 7.71 -21.00 6.20
N ARG A 269 8.51 -19.94 6.35
CA ARG A 269 8.66 -19.21 7.61
C ARG A 269 8.03 -17.82 7.47
N PRO A 270 7.00 -17.51 8.27
CA PRO A 270 6.45 -16.16 8.31
C PRO A 270 7.48 -15.18 8.90
N VAL A 271 7.54 -13.97 8.33
CA VAL A 271 8.49 -12.93 8.75
C VAL A 271 7.75 -11.64 9.03
N LEU A 272 8.08 -10.94 10.11
CA LEU A 272 7.64 -9.58 10.39
C LEU A 272 8.77 -8.59 10.06
N ILE A 273 8.46 -7.58 9.23
CA ILE A 273 9.36 -6.44 8.97
C ILE A 273 8.68 -5.19 9.51
N GLU A 274 9.28 -4.53 10.49
CA GLU A 274 8.87 -3.21 10.94
C GLU A 274 9.72 -2.15 10.25
N MET A 275 9.08 -1.33 9.41
CA MET A 275 9.70 -0.24 8.65
C MET A 275 9.43 1.09 9.37
N LEU A 276 10.45 1.64 10.02
CA LEU A 276 10.35 2.96 10.66
C LEU A 276 10.35 4.05 9.58
N THR A 277 9.27 4.75 9.48
CA THR A 277 9.06 5.81 8.47
C THR A 277 8.28 6.97 9.06
N TYR A 278 7.81 7.89 8.23
CA TYR A 278 6.99 9.00 8.67
C TYR A 278 6.02 9.45 7.58
N ARG A 279 4.78 9.66 7.99
CA ARG A 279 3.74 10.21 7.09
C ARG A 279 3.91 11.73 7.00
N LEU A 280 4.57 12.23 5.95
CA LEU A 280 4.76 13.69 5.74
C LEU A 280 3.46 14.42 5.41
N ALA A 281 2.49 13.74 4.81
CA ALA A 281 1.17 14.29 4.53
C ALA A 281 0.20 14.16 5.72
N ALA A 282 -0.98 14.77 5.62
CA ALA A 282 -2.10 14.49 6.52
C ALA A 282 -2.55 13.02 6.42
N HIS A 283 -3.27 12.51 7.42
CA HIS A 283 -3.78 11.14 7.38
C HIS A 283 -4.69 10.90 6.18
N SER A 284 -5.61 11.82 5.94
CA SER A 284 -6.51 11.82 4.79
C SER A 284 -6.84 13.25 4.38
N SER A 285 -7.65 13.41 3.34
CA SER A 285 -8.15 14.72 2.92
C SER A 285 -9.02 15.43 3.97
N SER A 286 -9.49 14.73 5.00
CA SER A 286 -10.32 15.27 6.10
C SER A 286 -9.52 15.54 7.38
N ASP A 287 -8.21 15.24 7.40
CA ASP A 287 -7.36 15.39 8.58
C ASP A 287 -6.58 16.72 8.57
N ASP A 288 -6.42 17.31 9.75
CA ASP A 288 -5.54 18.47 9.99
C ASP A 288 -4.45 18.08 11.00
N PRO A 289 -3.21 17.82 10.55
CA PRO A 289 -2.13 17.40 11.43
C PRO A 289 -1.60 18.51 12.37
N SER A 290 -1.97 19.77 12.16
CA SER A 290 -1.44 20.89 12.96
C SER A 290 -1.81 20.81 14.44
N GLY A 291 -2.86 20.03 14.79
CA GLY A 291 -3.29 19.81 16.15
C GLY A 291 -2.48 18.77 16.94
N TYR A 292 -1.68 17.93 16.28
CA TYR A 292 -0.98 16.83 16.93
C TYR A 292 0.49 16.64 16.50
N ARG A 293 0.98 17.37 15.49
CA ARG A 293 2.38 17.36 15.03
C ARG A 293 2.98 18.77 15.04
N SER A 294 4.24 18.87 15.44
CA SER A 294 4.96 20.13 15.38
C SER A 294 5.66 20.31 14.02
N LYS A 295 5.89 21.58 13.65
CA LYS A 295 6.68 21.91 12.45
C LYS A 295 8.14 21.47 12.56
N ASP A 296 8.71 21.49 13.76
CA ASP A 296 10.07 21.06 14.00
C ASP A 296 10.24 19.55 13.79
N GLU A 297 9.26 18.77 14.23
CA GLU A 297 9.20 17.34 13.96
C GLU A 297 9.12 17.06 12.44
N GLU A 298 8.22 17.74 11.75
CA GLU A 298 8.07 17.61 10.29
C GLU A 298 9.36 17.98 9.55
N ALA A 299 10.07 19.04 9.96
CA ALA A 299 11.32 19.47 9.36
C ALA A 299 12.42 18.40 9.44
N VAL A 300 12.55 17.72 10.59
CA VAL A 300 13.48 16.59 10.76
C VAL A 300 13.21 15.47 9.77
N TRP A 301 11.93 15.18 9.49
CA TRP A 301 11.55 14.13 8.57
C TRP A 301 11.61 14.56 7.10
N HIS A 302 11.45 15.85 6.79
CA HIS A 302 11.72 16.38 5.46
C HIS A 302 13.19 16.20 5.06
N ASP A 303 14.14 16.36 5.98
CA ASP A 303 15.56 16.09 5.73
C ASP A 303 15.83 14.62 5.40
N LYS A 304 15.01 13.72 5.93
CA LYS A 304 15.05 12.26 5.70
C LYS A 304 14.16 11.82 4.55
N ASP A 305 13.66 12.71 3.70
CA ASP A 305 12.78 12.37 2.59
C ASP A 305 13.34 11.20 1.76
N PRO A 306 12.58 10.11 1.57
CA PRO A 306 13.08 8.90 0.92
C PRO A 306 13.43 9.09 -0.55
N ILE A 307 12.72 9.97 -1.26
CA ILE A 307 12.97 10.26 -2.68
C ILE A 307 14.29 11.05 -2.81
N LEU A 308 14.48 12.09 -2.02
CA LEU A 308 15.72 12.89 -2.03
C LEU A 308 16.93 12.05 -1.62
N ARG A 309 16.76 11.13 -0.66
CA ARG A 309 17.84 10.23 -0.21
C ARG A 309 18.26 9.29 -1.34
N MET A 310 17.32 8.68 -2.05
CA MET A 310 17.62 7.84 -3.21
C MET A 310 18.21 8.65 -4.37
N GLN A 311 17.68 9.83 -4.66
CA GLN A 311 18.20 10.73 -5.69
C GLN A 311 19.68 11.03 -5.47
N ARG A 312 20.06 11.42 -4.24
CA ARG A 312 21.45 11.69 -3.87
C ARG A 312 22.36 10.49 -4.11
N TRP A 313 21.86 9.28 -3.81
CA TRP A 313 22.59 8.05 -4.08
C TRP A 313 22.76 7.79 -5.59
N LEU A 314 21.71 7.96 -6.39
CA LEU A 314 21.76 7.81 -7.85
C LEU A 314 22.73 8.80 -8.51
N ILE A 315 22.74 10.06 -8.05
CA ILE A 315 23.68 11.09 -8.54
C ILE A 315 25.12 10.67 -8.22
N LYS A 316 25.41 10.19 -7.01
CA LYS A 316 26.74 9.67 -6.64
C LYS A 316 27.15 8.45 -7.46
N LYS A 317 26.21 7.62 -7.89
CA LYS A 317 26.41 6.52 -8.81
C LYS A 317 26.60 6.97 -10.27
N LYS A 318 26.36 8.23 -10.58
CA LYS A 318 26.33 8.79 -11.94
C LYS A 318 25.25 8.14 -12.84
N TRP A 319 24.17 7.68 -12.24
CA TRP A 319 23.01 7.10 -12.91
C TRP A 319 21.86 8.11 -13.06
N TRP A 320 22.01 9.31 -12.46
CA TRP A 320 21.00 10.36 -12.47
C TRP A 320 21.64 11.75 -12.42
N ASP A 321 20.96 12.74 -13.01
CA ASP A 321 21.35 14.15 -12.99
C ASP A 321 20.15 15.10 -12.90
N GLU A 322 20.42 16.40 -12.74
CA GLU A 322 19.37 17.41 -12.59
C GLU A 322 18.51 17.59 -13.85
N SER A 323 19.08 17.39 -15.05
CA SER A 323 18.32 17.48 -16.31
C SER A 323 17.32 16.35 -16.43
N GLN A 324 17.75 15.13 -16.09
CA GLN A 324 16.88 13.94 -16.07
C GLN A 324 15.77 14.11 -15.03
N GLU A 325 16.07 14.66 -13.85
CA GLU A 325 15.07 14.96 -12.80
C GLU A 325 14.01 15.93 -13.28
N LYS A 326 14.42 17.06 -13.84
CA LYS A 326 13.51 18.08 -14.37
C LYS A 326 12.61 17.50 -15.46
N ASN A 327 13.19 16.77 -16.41
CA ASN A 327 12.45 16.14 -17.50
C ASN A 327 11.43 15.11 -16.98
N LEU A 328 11.81 14.28 -16.00
CA LEU A 328 10.92 13.32 -15.38
C LEU A 328 9.72 14.00 -14.71
N GLN A 329 9.97 15.00 -13.88
CA GLN A 329 8.92 15.72 -13.18
C GLN A 329 7.97 16.45 -14.13
N GLU A 330 8.48 17.12 -15.16
CA GLU A 330 7.67 17.83 -16.15
C GLU A 330 6.79 16.86 -16.95
N SER A 331 7.37 15.75 -17.42
CA SER A 331 6.63 14.73 -18.17
C SER A 331 5.52 14.07 -17.35
N LEU A 332 5.81 13.70 -16.11
CA LEU A 332 4.82 13.08 -15.21
C LEU A 332 3.69 14.05 -14.85
N ARG A 333 4.02 15.33 -14.54
CA ARG A 333 2.99 16.34 -14.26
C ARG A 333 2.05 16.53 -15.46
N LYS A 334 2.59 16.56 -16.66
CA LYS A 334 1.80 16.66 -17.91
C LYS A 334 0.92 15.42 -18.07
N GLU A 335 1.49 14.23 -17.95
CA GLU A 335 0.77 12.97 -18.12
C GLU A 335 -0.38 12.83 -17.11
N VAL A 336 -0.15 13.12 -15.82
CA VAL A 336 -1.18 13.10 -14.78
C VAL A 336 -2.33 14.05 -15.13
N LEU A 337 -2.03 15.29 -15.53
CA LEU A 337 -3.06 16.28 -15.84
C LEU A 337 -3.87 15.91 -17.09
N GLU A 338 -3.23 15.42 -18.14
CA GLU A 338 -3.90 15.00 -19.37
C GLU A 338 -4.77 13.78 -19.13
N THR A 339 -4.25 12.80 -18.41
CA THR A 339 -4.98 11.57 -18.07
C THR A 339 -6.19 11.86 -17.18
N MET A 340 -6.02 12.74 -16.18
CA MET A 340 -7.12 13.17 -15.32
C MET A 340 -8.25 13.81 -16.14
N LYS A 341 -7.91 14.70 -17.10
CA LYS A 341 -8.92 15.33 -17.97
C LYS A 341 -9.67 14.30 -18.83
N ARG A 342 -8.99 13.24 -19.29
CA ARG A 342 -9.63 12.16 -20.05
C ARG A 342 -10.55 11.33 -19.15
N ALA A 343 -10.05 10.89 -17.99
CA ALA A 343 -10.80 10.05 -17.06
C ALA A 343 -12.08 10.72 -16.55
N GLN A 344 -12.05 12.04 -16.29
CA GLN A 344 -13.21 12.80 -15.84
C GLN A 344 -14.34 12.93 -16.89
N LYS A 345 -14.00 12.83 -18.18
CA LYS A 345 -14.97 12.92 -19.26
C LYS A 345 -15.63 11.58 -19.59
N ARG A 346 -15.11 10.50 -19.00
CA ARG A 346 -15.69 9.17 -19.23
C ARG A 346 -16.99 9.01 -18.46
N SER A 347 -17.83 8.17 -19.00
CA SER A 347 -19.12 7.84 -18.40
C SER A 347 -18.95 6.93 -17.18
N PRO A 348 -19.93 6.91 -16.26
CA PRO A 348 -19.98 5.87 -15.23
C PRO A 348 -20.16 4.49 -15.87
N PRO A 349 -19.92 3.40 -15.12
CA PRO A 349 -20.16 2.03 -15.56
C PRO A 349 -21.61 1.82 -16.02
N PRO A 350 -21.88 0.84 -16.92
CA PRO A 350 -23.24 0.48 -17.32
C PRO A 350 -24.12 0.12 -16.12
N LEU A 351 -25.39 0.52 -16.16
CA LEU A 351 -26.33 0.29 -15.06
C LEU A 351 -26.48 -1.20 -14.74
N GLU A 352 -26.47 -2.06 -15.75
CA GLU A 352 -26.55 -3.53 -15.63
C GLU A 352 -25.44 -4.11 -14.75
N SER A 353 -24.27 -3.46 -14.73
CA SER A 353 -23.15 -3.92 -13.89
C SER A 353 -23.48 -3.96 -12.40
N LEU A 354 -24.52 -3.27 -11.93
CA LEU A 354 -24.99 -3.35 -10.55
C LEU A 354 -25.41 -4.78 -10.12
N ILE A 355 -25.88 -5.60 -11.06
CA ILE A 355 -26.44 -6.92 -10.74
C ILE A 355 -25.74 -8.10 -11.43
N THR A 356 -24.80 -7.85 -12.36
CA THR A 356 -24.24 -8.93 -13.20
C THR A 356 -23.02 -9.64 -12.59
N ASP A 357 -22.41 -9.11 -11.55
CA ASP A 357 -21.12 -9.61 -11.03
C ASP A 357 -21.23 -10.40 -9.72
N VAL A 358 -22.46 -10.65 -9.22
CA VAL A 358 -22.67 -11.29 -7.91
C VAL A 358 -23.03 -12.78 -8.05
N TYR A 359 -23.83 -13.11 -9.04
CA TYR A 359 -24.33 -14.46 -9.28
C TYR A 359 -24.00 -14.89 -10.72
N GLU A 360 -23.78 -16.17 -10.94
CA GLU A 360 -23.64 -16.75 -12.29
C GLU A 360 -24.88 -16.48 -13.15
N GLN A 361 -26.07 -16.61 -12.53
CA GLN A 361 -27.33 -16.20 -13.14
C GLN A 361 -28.01 -15.17 -12.24
N VAL A 362 -28.38 -14.03 -12.83
CA VAL A 362 -29.03 -12.96 -12.07
C VAL A 362 -30.39 -13.43 -11.53
N PRO A 363 -30.62 -13.42 -10.21
CA PRO A 363 -31.89 -13.83 -9.63
C PRO A 363 -33.06 -12.98 -10.09
N PRO A 364 -34.26 -13.52 -10.23
CA PRO A 364 -35.45 -12.77 -10.67
C PRO A 364 -35.77 -11.54 -9.83
N ALA A 365 -35.47 -11.58 -8.52
CA ALA A 365 -35.65 -10.43 -7.63
C ALA A 365 -34.74 -9.25 -8.00
N LEU A 366 -33.49 -9.49 -8.40
CA LEU A 366 -32.57 -8.41 -8.85
C LEU A 366 -32.98 -7.87 -10.21
N ASN A 367 -33.45 -8.71 -11.14
CA ASN A 367 -34.01 -8.27 -12.40
C ASN A 367 -35.23 -7.33 -12.19
N ALA A 368 -36.14 -7.72 -11.30
CA ALA A 368 -37.31 -6.89 -10.97
C ALA A 368 -36.91 -5.53 -10.33
N GLN A 369 -35.85 -5.52 -9.49
CA GLN A 369 -35.31 -4.27 -8.95
C GLN A 369 -34.66 -3.40 -10.04
N MET A 370 -33.93 -3.99 -10.98
CA MET A 370 -33.34 -3.30 -12.11
C MET A 370 -34.43 -2.68 -13.00
N ASP A 371 -35.51 -3.39 -13.28
CA ASP A 371 -36.63 -2.86 -14.09
C ASP A 371 -37.30 -1.66 -13.39
N LYS A 372 -37.51 -1.73 -12.07
CA LYS A 372 -37.99 -0.60 -11.26
C LYS A 372 -37.04 0.60 -11.33
N LEU A 373 -35.72 0.36 -11.18
CA LEU A 373 -34.72 1.41 -11.27
C LEU A 373 -34.71 2.07 -12.64
N LYS A 374 -34.73 1.28 -13.73
CA LYS A 374 -34.82 1.80 -15.10
C LYS A 374 -36.11 2.63 -15.33
N ALA A 375 -37.23 2.19 -14.79
CA ALA A 375 -38.47 2.95 -14.86
C ALA A 375 -38.38 4.27 -14.09
N HIS A 376 -37.72 4.27 -12.93
CA HIS A 376 -37.52 5.48 -12.11
C HIS A 376 -36.58 6.47 -12.80
N ILE A 377 -35.46 6.01 -13.39
CA ILE A 377 -34.56 6.85 -14.18
C ILE A 377 -35.27 7.51 -15.35
N ARG A 378 -36.10 6.75 -16.09
CA ARG A 378 -36.92 7.33 -17.19
C ARG A 378 -37.87 8.42 -16.70
N ARG A 379 -38.43 8.26 -15.51
CA ARG A 379 -39.36 9.24 -14.91
C ARG A 379 -38.66 10.50 -14.40
N TYR A 380 -37.40 10.34 -13.91
CA TYR A 380 -36.63 11.41 -13.28
C TYR A 380 -35.21 11.50 -13.86
N PRO A 381 -35.06 11.77 -15.19
CA PRO A 381 -33.76 11.66 -15.84
C PRO A 381 -32.71 12.68 -15.37
N ASN A 382 -33.15 13.79 -14.77
CA ASN A 382 -32.24 14.83 -14.27
C ASN A 382 -31.68 14.54 -12.85
N GLU A 383 -32.22 13.52 -12.17
CA GLU A 383 -31.78 13.14 -10.81
C GLU A 383 -30.64 12.09 -10.85
N TYR A 384 -30.26 11.62 -12.04
CA TYR A 384 -29.25 10.59 -12.24
C TYR A 384 -28.11 11.08 -13.11
N PRO A 385 -26.86 10.60 -12.85
CA PRO A 385 -25.75 10.83 -13.76
C PRO A 385 -26.09 10.29 -15.17
N LYS A 386 -25.78 11.02 -16.20
CA LYS A 386 -25.96 10.55 -17.58
C LYS A 386 -25.02 9.38 -17.85
N SER A 387 -25.58 8.20 -18.17
CA SER A 387 -24.80 7.06 -18.65
C SER A 387 -24.26 7.33 -20.07
N ALA A 388 -23.23 6.58 -20.50
CA ALA A 388 -22.68 6.69 -21.85
C ALA A 388 -23.75 6.54 -22.94
N ASP A 389 -24.73 5.66 -22.71
CA ASP A 389 -25.81 5.40 -23.66
C ASP A 389 -26.79 6.57 -23.74
N GLN A 390 -27.11 7.21 -22.59
CA GLN A 390 -27.97 8.41 -22.58
C GLN A 390 -27.28 9.64 -23.17
N ALA A 391 -25.93 9.73 -23.04
CA ALA A 391 -25.18 10.81 -23.69
C ALA A 391 -25.14 10.64 -25.21
N ARG A 392 -25.07 9.41 -25.74
CA ARG A 392 -25.12 9.12 -27.18
C ARG A 392 -26.50 9.32 -27.76
N GLU A 393 -27.57 8.92 -27.09
CA GLU A 393 -28.94 9.16 -27.52
C GLU A 393 -29.30 10.65 -27.55
N GLY A 394 -28.73 11.46 -26.65
CA GLY A 394 -28.87 12.92 -26.64
C GLY A 394 -28.17 13.59 -27.84
N GLN A 395 -26.97 13.14 -28.20
CA GLN A 395 -26.23 13.66 -29.36
C GLN A 395 -26.91 13.32 -30.68
N VAL A 396 -27.46 12.12 -30.84
CA VAL A 396 -28.19 11.72 -32.07
C VAL A 396 -29.49 12.53 -32.26
N ARG A 397 -30.11 13.01 -31.18
CA ARG A 397 -31.29 13.89 -31.26
C ARG A 397 -30.95 15.34 -31.56
N GLU A 398 -29.77 15.83 -31.18
CA GLU A 398 -29.31 17.17 -31.48
C GLU A 398 -28.74 17.30 -32.91
N GLU A 399 -28.21 16.23 -33.49
CA GLU A 399 -27.76 16.19 -34.90
C GLU A 399 -28.88 15.90 -35.93
N GLY A 400 -30.06 15.53 -35.44
CA GLY A 400 -31.25 15.23 -36.26
C GLY A 400 -32.39 16.27 -36.18
N ALA A 401 -32.16 17.40 -35.53
CA ALA A 401 -33.06 18.53 -35.41
C ALA A 401 -32.44 19.78 -36.04
#